data_27e2838c64a0ff8eda1c4d98ca5beb28
#
_entry.id   27e2838c64a0ff8eda1c4d98ca5beb28
#
_cell.length_a   1.000
_cell.length_b   1.000
_cell.length_c   1.000
_cell.angle_alpha   90.00
_cell.angle_beta   90.00
_cell.angle_gamma   90.00
#
_symmetry.space_group_name_H-M   'P 1'
#
loop_
_entity.id
_entity.type
_entity.pdbx_description
1 polymer ?
#
loop_
_entity_poly.entity_id
_entity_poly.type
_entity_poly.pdbx_seq_one_letter_code
_entity_poly.pdbx_strand_id
1 'polypeptide(L)'
;MKRLVSSLLVITALVTVDQGAKLWVRHNVTRHHASTLLPNLLDLTHVQNKGVSFSFLGNLADDIRAPLLIVISVLAMALLAWYWWRQREQLDAFSHLAFQLILAGAAGNLIDRVIYGAVTDFLHFRFYATSFFVNNVADILISAGVIAYLIGMLRQHRKGHGT
;
A
#
# COMPACT_ATOMS: atom_id res chain seq x y z
N MET A 1 -13.42 12.20 -19.45
CA MET A 1 -13.21 10.78 -19.82
C MET A 1 -11.73 10.40 -19.95
N LYS A 2 -10.90 11.06 -20.78
CA LYS A 2 -9.48 10.67 -20.98
C LYS A 2 -8.66 10.57 -19.68
N ARG A 3 -8.76 11.55 -18.76
CA ARG A 3 -8.03 11.52 -17.47
C ARG A 3 -8.45 10.35 -16.57
N LEU A 4 -9.72 9.99 -16.54
CA LEU A 4 -10.19 8.85 -15.74
C LEU A 4 -9.64 7.52 -16.28
N VAL A 5 -9.70 7.33 -17.60
CA VAL A 5 -9.15 6.14 -18.26
C VAL A 5 -7.65 6.01 -17.97
N SER A 6 -6.89 7.11 -18.12
CA SER A 6 -5.46 7.11 -17.81
C SER A 6 -5.18 6.79 -16.33
N SER A 7 -5.99 7.30 -15.41
CA SER A 7 -5.84 6.97 -13.98
C SER A 7 -6.12 5.50 -13.68
N LEU A 8 -7.15 4.93 -14.28
CA LEU A 8 -7.46 3.51 -14.12
C LEU A 8 -6.34 2.63 -14.69
N LEU A 9 -5.77 3.00 -15.84
CA LEU A 9 -4.62 2.29 -16.42
C LEU A 9 -3.41 2.31 -15.48
N VAL A 10 -3.09 3.47 -14.89
CA VAL A 10 -1.98 3.59 -13.93
C VAL A 10 -2.23 2.74 -12.69
N ILE A 11 -3.43 2.83 -12.09
CA ILE A 11 -3.80 2.01 -10.92
C ILE A 11 -3.69 0.52 -11.25
N THR A 12 -4.24 0.08 -12.38
CA THR A 12 -4.19 -1.32 -12.81
C THR A 12 -2.74 -1.79 -13.00
N ALA A 13 -1.90 -0.99 -13.67
CA ALA A 13 -0.50 -1.32 -13.86
C ALA A 13 0.25 -1.48 -12.53
N LEU A 14 0.04 -0.57 -11.58
CA LEU A 14 0.68 -0.62 -10.26
C LEU A 14 0.19 -1.83 -9.44
N VAL A 15 -1.10 -2.14 -9.47
CA VAL A 15 -1.65 -3.35 -8.84
C VAL A 15 -1.06 -4.60 -9.47
N THR A 16 -0.89 -4.62 -10.80
CA THR A 16 -0.28 -5.76 -11.51
C THR A 16 1.18 -5.97 -11.08
N VAL A 17 1.94 -4.89 -10.92
CA VAL A 17 3.33 -4.95 -10.42
C VAL A 17 3.36 -5.50 -8.98
N ASP A 18 2.51 -5.00 -8.09
CA ASP A 18 2.42 -5.50 -6.71
C ASP A 18 2.06 -6.99 -6.66
N GLN A 19 0.99 -7.37 -7.34
CA GLN A 19 0.53 -8.77 -7.35
C GLN A 19 1.52 -9.71 -8.04
N GLY A 20 2.20 -9.24 -9.10
CA GLY A 20 3.27 -9.98 -9.76
C GLY A 20 4.45 -10.24 -8.83
N ALA A 21 4.90 -9.22 -8.08
CA ALA A 21 5.96 -9.36 -7.09
C ALA A 21 5.56 -10.33 -5.95
N LYS A 22 4.36 -10.18 -5.41
CA LYS A 22 3.81 -11.08 -4.38
C LYS A 22 3.68 -12.52 -4.87
N LEU A 23 3.20 -12.72 -6.09
CA LEU A 23 3.08 -14.05 -6.70
C LEU A 23 4.46 -14.69 -6.87
N TRP A 24 5.43 -13.94 -7.37
CA TRP A 24 6.80 -14.42 -7.51
C TRP A 24 7.40 -14.84 -6.16
N VAL A 25 7.21 -14.02 -5.11
CA VAL A 25 7.68 -14.34 -3.75
C VAL A 25 7.03 -15.61 -3.22
N ARG A 26 5.72 -15.78 -3.38
CA ARG A 26 5.00 -16.97 -2.92
C ARG A 26 5.53 -18.25 -3.54
N HIS A 27 5.97 -18.19 -4.79
CA HIS A 27 6.49 -19.38 -5.51
C HIS A 27 7.97 -19.63 -5.31
N ASN A 28 8.77 -18.59 -5.09
CA ASN A 28 10.23 -18.71 -5.15
C ASN A 28 10.94 -18.50 -3.79
N VAL A 29 10.25 -17.92 -2.80
CA VAL A 29 10.86 -17.63 -1.50
C VAL A 29 10.23 -18.50 -0.41
N THR A 30 11.04 -19.32 0.24
CA THR A 30 10.58 -20.13 1.37
C THR A 30 10.12 -19.24 2.52
N ARG A 31 8.98 -19.58 3.15
CA ARG A 31 8.45 -18.81 4.28
C ARG A 31 9.47 -18.73 5.42
N HIS A 32 9.58 -17.55 6.01
CA HIS A 32 10.48 -17.23 7.12
C HIS A 32 11.99 -17.40 6.81
N HIS A 33 12.33 -17.66 5.55
CA HIS A 33 13.73 -17.57 5.11
C HIS A 33 14.03 -16.14 4.68
N ALA A 34 15.21 -15.63 5.05
CA ALA A 34 15.67 -14.31 4.66
C ALA A 34 16.94 -14.41 3.82
N SER A 35 16.95 -13.74 2.67
CA SER A 35 18.12 -13.60 1.80
C SER A 35 18.49 -12.12 1.72
N THR A 36 19.74 -11.79 1.96
CA THR A 36 20.21 -10.41 1.98
C THR A 36 20.25 -9.82 0.57
N LEU A 37 19.49 -8.74 0.35
CA LEU A 37 19.54 -7.92 -0.87
C LEU A 37 20.56 -6.79 -0.75
N LEU A 38 20.52 -6.06 0.36
CA LEU A 38 21.47 -5.01 0.71
C LEU A 38 22.00 -5.28 2.12
N PRO A 39 23.33 -5.49 2.29
CA PRO A 39 23.91 -5.77 3.59
C PRO A 39 23.49 -4.74 4.65
N ASN A 40 23.06 -5.23 5.80
CA ASN A 40 22.62 -4.46 6.96
C ASN A 40 21.39 -3.55 6.77
N LEU A 41 20.74 -3.53 5.60
CA LEU A 41 19.63 -2.61 5.31
C LEU A 41 18.36 -3.31 4.83
N LEU A 42 18.49 -4.29 3.92
CA LEU A 42 17.31 -4.89 3.26
C LEU A 42 17.53 -6.37 3.01
N ASP A 43 16.59 -7.18 3.48
CA ASP A 43 16.51 -8.60 3.15
C ASP A 43 15.21 -8.89 2.38
N LEU A 44 15.27 -9.90 1.52
CA LEU A 44 14.11 -10.53 0.91
C LEU A 44 13.65 -11.66 1.82
N THR A 45 12.38 -11.65 2.20
CA THR A 45 11.78 -12.72 3.03
C THR A 45 10.37 -13.02 2.53
N HIS A 46 9.68 -14.00 3.15
CA HIS A 46 8.28 -14.29 2.86
C HIS A 46 7.51 -14.42 4.17
N VAL A 47 6.74 -13.38 4.48
CA VAL A 47 5.90 -13.30 5.68
C VAL A 47 4.44 -13.14 5.28
N GLN A 48 3.55 -13.86 5.97
CA GLN A 48 2.09 -13.69 5.85
C GLN A 48 1.60 -12.77 6.97
N ASN A 49 1.31 -11.52 6.62
CA ASN A 49 0.86 -10.50 7.56
C ASN A 49 -0.67 -10.57 7.74
N LYS A 50 -1.10 -11.15 8.83
CA LYS A 50 -2.51 -11.27 9.20
C LYS A 50 -3.09 -10.00 9.86
N GLY A 51 -2.37 -8.87 9.83
CA GLY A 51 -2.78 -7.62 10.46
C GLY A 51 -2.60 -7.60 11.98
N VAL A 52 -1.74 -8.46 12.52
CA VAL A 52 -1.48 -8.61 13.97
C VAL A 52 -0.67 -7.44 14.53
N SER A 53 -0.02 -6.64 13.67
CA SER A 53 0.79 -5.47 14.05
C SER A 53 -0.01 -4.40 14.82
N PHE A 54 -1.32 -4.42 14.71
CA PHE A 54 -2.21 -3.72 15.62
C PHE A 54 -2.51 -4.65 16.80
N SER A 55 -1.78 -4.52 17.90
CA SER A 55 -1.92 -5.33 19.12
C SER A 55 -3.39 -5.54 19.56
N PHE A 56 -4.25 -4.56 19.27
CA PHE A 56 -5.70 -4.61 19.51
C PHE A 56 -6.40 -5.72 18.69
N LEU A 57 -5.96 -5.99 17.46
CA LEU A 57 -6.56 -7.02 16.59
C LEU A 57 -5.90 -8.40 16.79
N GLY A 58 -4.76 -8.45 17.48
CA GLY A 58 -4.01 -9.68 17.73
C GLY A 58 -4.79 -10.73 18.53
N ASN A 59 -5.71 -10.29 19.38
CA ASN A 59 -6.55 -11.15 20.23
C ASN A 59 -7.82 -11.65 19.55
N LEU A 60 -8.15 -11.15 18.34
CA LEU A 60 -9.30 -11.63 17.58
C LEU A 60 -8.97 -12.95 16.88
N ALA A 61 -9.92 -13.86 16.87
CA ALA A 61 -9.85 -15.08 16.09
C ALA A 61 -9.74 -14.75 14.59
N ASP A 62 -9.04 -15.60 13.82
CA ASP A 62 -8.74 -15.36 12.40
C ASP A 62 -10.02 -15.21 11.54
N ASP A 63 -11.09 -15.94 11.89
CA ASP A 63 -12.41 -15.91 11.24
C ASP A 63 -13.14 -14.57 11.40
N ILE A 64 -12.83 -13.78 12.43
CA ILE A 64 -13.38 -12.44 12.65
C ILE A 64 -12.41 -11.38 12.12
N ARG A 65 -11.13 -11.53 12.37
CA ARG A 65 -10.11 -10.54 12.02
C ARG A 65 -9.99 -10.31 10.51
N ALA A 66 -9.94 -11.39 9.71
CA ALA A 66 -9.77 -11.27 8.27
C ALA A 66 -10.96 -10.55 7.60
N PRO A 67 -12.24 -10.90 7.84
CA PRO A 67 -13.38 -10.14 7.32
C PRO A 67 -13.41 -8.69 7.80
N LEU A 68 -13.08 -8.43 9.06
CA LEU A 68 -13.05 -7.08 9.62
C LEU A 68 -12.03 -6.20 8.86
N LEU A 69 -10.82 -6.70 8.62
CA LEU A 69 -9.78 -5.99 7.88
C LEU A 69 -10.19 -5.76 6.41
N ILE A 70 -10.89 -6.71 5.79
CA ILE A 70 -11.44 -6.54 4.44
C ILE A 70 -12.47 -5.39 4.44
N VAL A 71 -13.43 -5.40 5.35
CA VAL A 71 -14.48 -4.36 5.44
C VAL A 71 -13.84 -2.99 5.67
N ILE A 72 -12.92 -2.86 6.62
CA ILE A 72 -12.20 -1.60 6.89
C ILE A 72 -11.45 -1.13 5.63
N SER A 73 -10.76 -2.03 4.95
CA SER A 73 -10.01 -1.70 3.71
C SER A 73 -10.94 -1.22 2.59
N VAL A 74 -12.08 -1.89 2.39
CA VAL A 74 -13.09 -1.50 1.39
C VAL A 74 -13.68 -0.13 1.72
N LEU A 75 -14.06 0.12 2.99
CA LEU A 75 -14.59 1.41 3.41
C LEU A 75 -13.58 2.54 3.23
N ALA A 76 -12.34 2.32 3.64
CA ALA A 76 -11.26 3.30 3.47
C ALA A 76 -11.02 3.62 1.99
N MET A 77 -10.96 2.59 1.13
CA MET A 77 -10.82 2.77 -0.32
C MET A 77 -12.01 3.51 -0.94
N ALA A 78 -13.24 3.18 -0.53
CA ALA A 78 -14.44 3.84 -1.02
C ALA A 78 -14.46 5.32 -0.64
N LEU A 79 -14.13 5.65 0.61
CA LEU A 79 -14.03 7.04 1.08
C LEU A 79 -12.93 7.81 0.33
N LEU A 80 -11.77 7.19 0.13
CA LEU A 80 -10.66 7.82 -0.60
C LEU A 80 -11.01 8.05 -2.07
N ALA A 81 -11.61 7.06 -2.73
CA ALA A 81 -12.05 7.17 -4.11
C ALA A 81 -13.17 8.22 -4.27
N TRP A 82 -14.12 8.26 -3.34
CA TRP A 82 -15.18 9.28 -3.30
C TRP A 82 -14.59 10.68 -3.13
N TYR A 83 -13.67 10.88 -2.17
CA TYR A 83 -13.00 12.14 -1.95
C TYR A 83 -12.21 12.58 -3.19
N TRP A 84 -11.40 11.68 -3.75
CA TRP A 84 -10.67 11.95 -4.99
C TRP A 84 -11.59 12.34 -6.14
N TRP A 85 -12.70 11.62 -6.31
CA TRP A 85 -13.70 11.93 -7.34
C TRP A 85 -14.33 13.31 -7.16
N ARG A 86 -14.65 13.70 -5.93
CA ARG A 86 -15.23 15.01 -5.60
C ARG A 86 -14.26 16.16 -5.88
N GLN A 87 -12.99 15.95 -5.63
CA GLN A 87 -11.96 16.98 -5.75
C GLN A 87 -11.19 16.95 -7.09
N ARG A 88 -11.46 16.00 -7.97
CA ARG A 88 -10.67 15.70 -9.17
C ARG A 88 -10.40 16.90 -10.10
N GLU A 89 -11.29 17.90 -10.13
CA GLU A 89 -11.16 19.07 -10.99
C GLU A 89 -10.25 20.15 -10.39
N GLN A 90 -10.09 20.13 -9.06
CA GLN A 90 -9.27 21.09 -8.30
C GLN A 90 -7.85 20.56 -8.04
N LEU A 91 -7.64 19.25 -8.18
CA LEU A 91 -6.35 18.63 -7.94
C LEU A 91 -5.38 18.87 -9.10
N ASP A 92 -4.12 19.15 -8.77
CA ASP A 92 -3.03 19.15 -9.73
C ASP A 92 -2.61 17.72 -10.12
N ALA A 93 -1.76 17.59 -11.13
CA ALA A 93 -1.31 16.29 -11.63
C ALA A 93 -0.56 15.48 -10.55
N PHE A 94 0.17 16.16 -9.67
CA PHE A 94 0.92 15.52 -8.59
C PHE A 94 0.00 14.94 -7.52
N SER A 95 -1.04 15.68 -7.11
CA SER A 95 -2.06 15.19 -6.20
C SER A 95 -2.88 14.05 -6.80
N HIS A 96 -3.19 14.10 -8.10
CA HIS A 96 -3.82 12.97 -8.78
C HIS A 96 -2.97 11.71 -8.71
N LEU A 97 -1.65 11.81 -8.98
CA LEU A 97 -0.74 10.68 -8.85
C LEU A 97 -0.72 10.13 -7.42
N ALA A 98 -0.73 11.01 -6.41
CA ALA A 98 -0.79 10.60 -5.02
C ALA A 98 -2.00 9.69 -4.71
N PHE A 99 -3.21 10.08 -5.16
CA PHE A 99 -4.41 9.24 -5.00
C PHE A 99 -4.32 7.91 -5.76
N GLN A 100 -3.74 7.92 -6.97
CA GLN A 100 -3.54 6.71 -7.76
C GLN A 100 -2.61 5.72 -7.04
N LEU A 101 -1.50 6.21 -6.44
CA LEU A 101 -0.57 5.39 -5.66
C LEU A 101 -1.26 4.78 -4.44
N ILE A 102 -1.99 5.58 -3.65
CA ILE A 102 -2.68 5.09 -2.44
C ILE A 102 -3.74 4.05 -2.82
N LEU A 103 -4.58 4.35 -3.82
CA LEU A 103 -5.63 3.43 -4.27
C LEU A 103 -5.06 2.13 -4.83
N ALA A 104 -3.96 2.20 -5.60
CA ALA A 104 -3.30 1.01 -6.13
C ALA A 104 -2.74 0.13 -5.01
N GLY A 105 -2.03 0.72 -4.04
CA GLY A 105 -1.50 -0.03 -2.90
C GLY A 105 -2.61 -0.62 -2.02
N ALA A 106 -3.66 0.17 -1.72
CA ALA A 106 -4.80 -0.32 -0.96
C ALA A 106 -5.50 -1.50 -1.66
N ALA A 107 -5.69 -1.42 -2.99
CA ALA A 107 -6.26 -2.49 -3.81
C ALA A 107 -5.37 -3.74 -3.80
N GLY A 108 -4.05 -3.59 -3.93
CA GLY A 108 -3.10 -4.70 -3.87
C GLY A 108 -3.18 -5.47 -2.56
N ASN A 109 -3.18 -4.76 -1.42
CA ASN A 109 -3.31 -5.38 -0.10
C ASN A 109 -4.72 -5.93 0.17
N LEU A 110 -5.77 -5.35 -0.41
CA LEU A 110 -7.13 -5.89 -0.32
C LEU A 110 -7.27 -7.21 -1.08
N ILE A 111 -6.72 -7.30 -2.30
CA ILE A 111 -6.71 -8.54 -3.10
C ILE A 111 -6.10 -9.68 -2.30
N ASP A 112 -4.94 -9.46 -1.67
CA ASP A 112 -4.29 -10.46 -0.84
C ASP A 112 -5.18 -10.93 0.32
N ARG A 113 -5.82 -9.99 1.03
CA ARG A 113 -6.73 -10.32 2.15
C ARG A 113 -7.93 -11.14 1.70
N VAL A 114 -8.53 -10.79 0.55
CA VAL A 114 -9.70 -11.50 0.01
C VAL A 114 -9.33 -12.93 -0.42
N ILE A 115 -8.17 -13.11 -1.08
CA ILE A 115 -7.79 -14.39 -1.66
C ILE A 115 -7.10 -15.29 -0.63
N TYR A 116 -6.22 -14.72 0.23
CA TYR A 116 -5.32 -15.50 1.10
C TYR A 116 -5.58 -15.30 2.59
N GLY A 117 -6.50 -14.41 2.98
CA GLY A 117 -6.76 -14.04 4.39
C GLY A 117 -5.64 -13.25 5.07
N ALA A 118 -4.57 -12.94 4.34
CA ALA A 118 -3.39 -12.26 4.86
C ALA A 118 -2.66 -11.51 3.72
N VAL A 119 -1.87 -10.50 4.06
CA VAL A 119 -1.02 -9.79 3.09
C VAL A 119 0.34 -10.46 3.01
N THR A 120 0.88 -10.61 1.80
CA THR A 120 2.23 -11.14 1.57
C THR A 120 3.25 -10.01 1.65
N ASP A 121 4.06 -10.01 2.71
CA ASP A 121 5.14 -9.06 2.93
C ASP A 121 6.49 -9.75 2.66
N PHE A 122 7.44 -9.00 2.05
CA PHE A 122 8.69 -9.61 1.59
C PHE A 122 9.91 -8.68 1.61
N LEU A 123 9.76 -7.38 1.82
CA LEU A 123 10.85 -6.42 1.96
C LEU A 123 11.11 -6.16 3.44
N HIS A 124 12.07 -6.86 4.01
CA HIS A 124 12.44 -6.70 5.41
C HIS A 124 13.49 -5.60 5.57
N PHE A 125 13.07 -4.49 6.13
CA PHE A 125 13.93 -3.36 6.45
C PHE A 125 14.56 -3.56 7.83
N ARG A 126 15.87 -3.44 7.89
CA ARG A 126 16.65 -3.52 9.11
C ARG A 126 17.80 -2.51 9.10
N PHE A 127 18.39 -2.26 10.24
CA PHE A 127 19.64 -1.53 10.35
C PHE A 127 20.59 -2.33 11.26
N TYR A 128 21.62 -2.92 10.66
CA TYR A 128 22.48 -3.92 11.31
C TYR A 128 21.65 -5.05 11.94
N ALA A 129 21.71 -5.19 13.28
CA ALA A 129 20.96 -6.19 14.03
C ALA A 129 19.52 -5.78 14.39
N THR A 130 19.16 -4.51 14.18
CA THR A 130 17.82 -4.00 14.52
C THR A 130 16.86 -4.22 13.37
N SER A 131 15.83 -5.03 13.60
CA SER A 131 14.71 -5.24 12.68
C SER A 131 13.68 -4.15 12.88
N PHE A 132 13.16 -3.56 11.77
CA PHE A 132 12.11 -2.54 11.83
C PHE A 132 10.77 -3.12 11.39
N PHE A 133 10.60 -3.38 10.11
CA PHE A 133 9.34 -3.82 9.53
C PHE A 133 9.57 -4.63 8.26
N VAL A 134 8.57 -5.44 7.92
CA VAL A 134 8.50 -6.14 6.63
C VAL A 134 7.34 -5.56 5.85
N ASN A 135 7.58 -5.10 4.64
CA ASN A 135 6.62 -4.46 3.75
C ASN A 135 6.56 -5.18 2.40
N ASN A 136 5.69 -4.66 1.54
CA ASN A 136 5.54 -5.07 0.15
C ASN A 136 5.47 -3.84 -0.78
N VAL A 137 5.27 -4.06 -2.08
CA VAL A 137 5.15 -2.96 -3.05
C VAL A 137 3.94 -2.09 -2.76
N ALA A 138 2.80 -2.67 -2.39
CA ALA A 138 1.58 -1.92 -2.06
C ALA A 138 1.80 -0.94 -0.89
N ASP A 139 2.55 -1.33 0.14
CA ASP A 139 2.85 -0.46 1.29
C ASP A 139 3.75 0.71 0.90
N ILE A 140 4.71 0.46 0.00
CA ILE A 140 5.55 1.53 -0.58
C ILE A 140 4.70 2.50 -1.38
N LEU A 141 3.76 2.00 -2.20
CA LEU A 141 2.85 2.84 -2.97
C LEU A 141 1.96 3.70 -2.06
N ILE A 142 1.38 3.13 -1.01
CA ILE A 142 0.57 3.87 -0.03
C ILE A 142 1.41 4.96 0.63
N SER A 143 2.59 4.61 1.13
CA SER A 143 3.47 5.56 1.82
C SER A 143 3.94 6.69 0.91
N ALA A 144 4.38 6.36 -0.31
CA ALA A 144 4.79 7.34 -1.31
C ALA A 144 3.61 8.25 -1.71
N GLY A 145 2.41 7.69 -1.86
CA GLY A 145 1.21 8.45 -2.18
C GLY A 145 0.81 9.42 -1.06
N VAL A 146 0.86 8.97 0.20
CA VAL A 146 0.58 9.85 1.35
C VAL A 146 1.59 11.00 1.43
N ILE A 147 2.89 10.71 1.29
CA ILE A 147 3.95 11.73 1.29
C ILE A 147 3.73 12.71 0.13
N ALA A 148 3.45 12.21 -1.07
CA ALA A 148 3.18 13.05 -2.23
C ALA A 148 1.97 13.96 -2.01
N TYR A 149 0.88 13.45 -1.45
CA TYR A 149 -0.30 14.25 -1.14
C TYR A 149 -0.01 15.36 -0.13
N LEU A 150 0.70 15.05 0.95
CA LEU A 150 1.11 16.05 1.95
C LEU A 150 1.99 17.15 1.34
N ILE A 151 2.95 16.78 0.49
CA ILE A 151 3.78 17.76 -0.24
C ILE A 151 2.93 18.63 -1.15
N GLY A 152 1.95 18.05 -1.86
CA GLY A 152 1.00 18.77 -2.70
C GLY A 152 0.21 19.81 -1.91
N MET A 153 -0.34 19.44 -0.76
CA MET A 153 -1.05 20.34 0.14
C MET A 153 -0.18 21.53 0.61
N LEU A 154 1.05 21.24 1.02
CA LEU A 154 1.99 22.29 1.48
C LEU A 154 2.33 23.29 0.36
N ARG A 155 2.48 22.79 -0.88
CA ARG A 155 2.74 23.66 -2.04
C ARG A 155 1.56 24.57 -2.38
N GLN A 156 0.34 24.05 -2.29
CA GLN A 156 -0.88 24.84 -2.53
C GLN A 156 -1.08 25.91 -1.46
N HIS A 157 -0.86 25.57 -0.20
CA HIS A 157 -0.98 26.51 0.90
C HIS A 157 -0.01 27.70 0.76
N ARG A 158 1.25 27.45 0.37
CA ARG A 158 2.24 28.50 0.13
C ARG A 158 1.87 29.44 -1.02
N LYS A 159 1.22 28.94 -2.06
CA LYS A 159 0.77 29.78 -3.19
C LYS A 159 -0.40 30.68 -2.82
N GLY A 160 -1.27 30.27 -1.91
CA GLY A 160 -2.43 31.06 -1.45
C GLY A 160 -2.08 32.18 -0.45
N HIS A 161 -0.88 32.17 0.15
CA HIS A 161 -0.44 33.21 1.11
C HIS A 161 0.60 34.17 0.52
N GLY A 162 0.94 34.04 -0.74
CA GLY A 162 1.93 34.88 -1.44
C GLY A 162 1.32 35.94 -2.36
N THR A 163 0.01 36.14 -2.29
CA THR A 163 -0.74 37.20 -2.96
C THR A 163 -1.40 38.07 -1.90
#